data_c8a0c43feb7255a24c00f52616f283a0
#
_entry.id   c8a0c43feb7255a24c00f52616f283a0
#
_cell.length_a   1.000
_cell.length_b   1.000
_cell.length_c   1.000
_cell.angle_alpha   90.00
_cell.angle_beta   90.00
_cell.angle_gamma   90.00
#
_symmetry.space_group_name_H-M   'P 1'
#
loop_
_entity.id
_entity.type
_entity.pdbx_description
1 polymer ?
#
loop_
_entity_poly.entity_id
_entity_poly.type
_entity_poly.pdbx_seq_one_letter_code
_entity_poly.pdbx_strand_id
1 'polypeptide(L)'
;MALRLPKRDYQDIERIIELDFVRATEAAALNSLRWLGRGDKEAADAAACDAMRGMFDLMNICGEVVIGEGIKDEAPGIFKGEQLGTWVPGSPEFHIAIDPIDGTTNISKGAPNSISCIAAASPEKGVKVALRDVPSFYMSKLAYGPRVIDYMKKRGDSLHIEMPIAEMLAIVAHAVDKRVQDVAVMMLDRPRHKEIVEQIRAAGASLRMIGDGDIAAAIAPSLPESDVDLYMGIGGSPEAVLAAAGIKCLGGDMQCKMWPRDEKERKNLIDTGYKKDLDRVFSADDLANGQNILFCATGISDSALLRGVRAHGGVTAVTHSILMRAKSKTVRFIRARHNLQMKTLRLRSDNREHLI
;
A
#
# COMPACT_ATOMS: atom_id res chain seq x y z
N MET A 1 10.02 -21.48 -44.54
CA MET A 1 9.10 -20.33 -44.40
C MET A 1 9.12 -19.89 -42.94
N ALA A 2 9.91 -18.87 -42.57
CA ALA A 2 10.03 -18.41 -41.20
C ALA A 2 8.76 -17.63 -40.85
N LEU A 3 8.02 -18.09 -39.86
CA LEU A 3 6.90 -17.36 -39.25
C LEU A 3 7.44 -16.05 -38.71
N ARG A 4 7.23 -14.94 -39.42
CA ARG A 4 7.40 -13.61 -38.87
C ARG A 4 6.28 -13.39 -37.82
N LEU A 5 6.62 -13.56 -36.56
CA LEU A 5 5.77 -13.07 -35.47
C LEU A 5 5.54 -11.57 -35.70
N PRO A 6 4.31 -11.07 -35.54
CA PRO A 6 4.05 -9.64 -35.65
C PRO A 6 4.98 -8.92 -34.66
N LYS A 7 5.60 -7.81 -35.10
CA LYS A 7 6.32 -6.88 -34.22
C LYS A 7 5.32 -6.41 -33.18
N ARG A 8 5.26 -7.09 -32.04
CA ARG A 8 4.65 -6.51 -30.85
C ARG A 8 5.58 -5.40 -30.41
N ASP A 9 5.01 -4.23 -30.17
CA ASP A 9 5.72 -3.16 -29.48
C ASP A 9 6.04 -3.67 -28.06
N TYR A 10 7.26 -4.21 -27.90
CA TYR A 10 7.73 -4.80 -26.64
C TYR A 10 8.20 -3.74 -25.64
N GLN A 11 7.99 -2.45 -25.92
CA GLN A 11 8.23 -1.40 -24.95
C GLN A 11 7.13 -1.40 -23.89
N ASP A 12 7.22 -2.37 -23.01
CA ASP A 12 6.51 -2.35 -21.71
C ASP A 12 7.34 -1.44 -20.81
N ILE A 13 7.02 -0.16 -20.83
CA ILE A 13 7.75 0.92 -20.13
C ILE A 13 7.88 0.59 -18.64
N GLU A 14 6.86 -0.01 -18.03
CA GLU A 14 6.88 -0.44 -16.65
C GLU A 14 8.04 -1.41 -16.35
N ARG A 15 8.41 -2.27 -17.31
CA ARG A 15 9.52 -3.22 -17.14
C ARG A 15 10.90 -2.55 -17.04
N ILE A 16 11.04 -1.36 -17.60
CA ILE A 16 12.33 -0.67 -17.64
C ILE A 16 12.60 0.03 -16.33
N ILE A 17 11.55 0.62 -15.71
CA ILE A 17 11.68 1.50 -14.56
C ILE A 17 11.20 0.88 -13.23
N GLU A 18 10.62 -0.35 -13.27
CA GLU A 18 10.03 -0.97 -12.07
C GLU A 18 11.03 -1.08 -10.89
N LEU A 19 12.31 -1.29 -11.17
CA LEU A 19 13.35 -1.37 -10.13
C LEU A 19 13.75 0.00 -9.57
N ASP A 20 13.51 1.09 -10.30
CA ASP A 20 13.80 2.43 -9.78
C ASP A 20 12.79 2.82 -8.70
N PHE A 21 11.51 2.41 -8.83
CA PHE A 21 10.53 2.54 -7.76
C PHE A 21 10.93 1.76 -6.50
N VAL A 22 11.49 0.54 -6.67
CA VAL A 22 12.02 -0.24 -5.52
C VAL A 22 13.17 0.50 -4.85
N ARG A 23 14.09 1.09 -5.62
CA ARG A 23 15.19 1.90 -5.09
C ARG A 23 14.70 3.10 -4.29
N ALA A 24 13.57 3.72 -4.68
CA ALA A 24 12.97 4.82 -3.93
C ALA A 24 12.44 4.36 -2.57
N THR A 25 11.71 3.24 -2.52
CA THR A 25 11.24 2.68 -1.24
C THR A 25 12.38 2.16 -0.36
N GLU A 26 13.43 1.59 -0.95
CA GLU A 26 14.66 1.20 -0.22
C GLU A 26 15.38 2.40 0.38
N ALA A 27 15.48 3.51 -0.38
CA ALA A 27 16.13 4.73 0.08
C ALA A 27 15.36 5.34 1.26
N ALA A 28 14.04 5.42 1.17
CA ALA A 28 13.17 5.86 2.26
C ALA A 28 13.34 4.99 3.51
N ALA A 29 13.29 3.66 3.36
CA ALA A 29 13.44 2.71 4.47
C ALA A 29 14.82 2.80 5.13
N LEU A 30 15.89 2.95 4.36
CA LEU A 30 17.25 3.07 4.88
C LEU A 30 17.46 4.42 5.61
N ASN A 31 16.96 5.54 5.03
CA ASN A 31 17.16 6.86 5.62
C ASN A 31 16.30 7.08 6.88
N SER A 32 15.13 6.46 6.97
CA SER A 32 14.27 6.52 8.15
C SER A 32 14.70 5.59 9.29
N LEU A 33 15.52 4.56 9.00
CA LEU A 33 15.93 3.56 10.00
C LEU A 33 16.58 4.16 11.24
N ARG A 34 17.34 5.24 11.09
CA ARG A 34 18.00 5.94 12.21
C ARG A 34 17.00 6.50 13.24
N TRP A 35 15.73 6.62 12.87
CA TRP A 35 14.66 7.13 13.73
C TRP A 35 13.86 6.01 14.42
N LEU A 36 14.13 4.75 14.12
CA LEU A 36 13.43 3.61 14.69
C LEU A 36 13.60 3.57 16.21
N GLY A 37 12.49 3.68 16.94
CA GLY A 37 12.46 3.66 18.41
C GLY A 37 12.95 4.96 19.08
N ARG A 38 13.02 6.08 18.35
CA ARG A 38 13.52 7.37 18.90
C ARG A 38 12.44 8.35 19.30
N GLY A 39 11.17 8.02 19.15
CA GLY A 39 10.04 8.85 19.58
C GLY A 39 9.67 10.00 18.65
N ASP A 40 10.43 10.23 17.58
CA ASP A 40 10.24 11.33 16.65
C ASP A 40 9.73 10.82 15.30
N LYS A 41 8.41 10.81 15.15
CA LYS A 41 7.75 10.33 13.93
C LYS A 41 7.85 11.33 12.77
N GLU A 42 7.83 12.61 13.07
CA GLU A 42 7.93 13.70 12.09
C GLU A 42 9.30 13.71 11.44
N ALA A 43 10.38 13.56 12.22
CA ALA A 43 11.73 13.45 11.69
C ALA A 43 11.95 12.15 10.89
N ALA A 44 11.30 11.04 11.27
CA ALA A 44 11.34 9.80 10.53
C ALA A 44 10.69 9.97 9.15
N ASP A 45 9.50 10.57 9.11
CA ASP A 45 8.75 10.81 7.89
C ASP A 45 9.48 11.79 6.96
N ALA A 46 9.96 12.90 7.50
CA ALA A 46 10.78 13.87 6.76
C ALA A 46 12.01 13.21 6.09
N ALA A 47 12.71 12.33 6.82
CA ALA A 47 13.85 11.61 6.30
C ALA A 47 13.48 10.64 5.18
N ALA A 48 12.34 9.93 5.29
CA ALA A 48 11.84 9.05 4.25
C ALA A 48 11.43 9.82 3.00
N CYS A 49 10.67 10.91 3.16
CA CYS A 49 10.25 11.80 2.08
C CYS A 49 11.43 12.37 1.29
N ASP A 50 12.45 12.86 2.00
CA ASP A 50 13.62 13.49 1.41
C ASP A 50 14.43 12.50 0.54
N ALA A 51 14.68 11.31 1.07
CA ALA A 51 15.37 10.25 0.33
C ALA A 51 14.55 9.73 -0.86
N MET A 52 13.23 9.58 -0.70
CA MET A 52 12.35 9.14 -1.78
C MET A 52 12.32 10.15 -2.92
N ARG A 53 12.14 11.44 -2.62
CA ARG A 53 12.20 12.53 -3.60
C ARG A 53 13.54 12.57 -4.34
N GLY A 54 14.65 12.46 -3.60
CA GLY A 54 15.98 12.43 -4.18
C GLY A 54 16.18 11.29 -5.18
N MET A 55 15.57 10.12 -4.91
CA MET A 55 15.60 9.00 -5.87
C MET A 55 14.73 9.27 -7.09
N PHE A 56 13.56 9.88 -6.91
CA PHE A 56 12.73 10.28 -8.06
C PHE A 56 13.42 11.30 -8.96
N ASP A 57 14.22 12.21 -8.42
CA ASP A 57 14.99 13.19 -9.22
C ASP A 57 15.97 12.54 -10.21
N LEU A 58 16.25 11.24 -10.06
CA LEU A 58 17.10 10.46 -10.96
C LEU A 58 16.30 9.62 -11.98
N MET A 59 14.96 9.56 -11.86
CA MET A 59 14.12 8.73 -12.72
C MET A 59 13.63 9.50 -13.94
N ASN A 60 13.83 8.94 -15.12
CA ASN A 60 13.31 9.51 -16.36
C ASN A 60 11.82 9.19 -16.54
N ILE A 61 10.98 9.83 -15.73
CA ILE A 61 9.52 9.74 -15.76
C ILE A 61 8.89 11.15 -15.66
N CYS A 62 7.63 11.25 -16.07
CA CYS A 62 6.72 12.34 -15.78
C CYS A 62 5.73 11.84 -14.73
N GLY A 63 6.11 11.87 -13.46
CA GLY A 63 5.30 11.39 -12.35
C GLY A 63 4.44 12.49 -11.75
N GLU A 64 3.14 12.26 -11.58
CA GLU A 64 2.23 13.13 -10.85
C GLU A 64 1.72 12.40 -9.61
N VAL A 65 1.92 12.99 -8.43
CA VAL A 65 1.38 12.45 -7.18
C VAL A 65 -0.11 12.72 -7.13
N VAL A 66 -0.91 11.66 -7.23
CA VAL A 66 -2.39 11.73 -7.12
C VAL A 66 -2.87 11.45 -5.70
N ILE A 67 -2.06 10.74 -4.90
CA ILE A 67 -2.28 10.46 -3.49
C ILE A 67 -0.94 10.58 -2.76
N GLY A 68 -0.90 11.40 -1.72
CA GLY A 68 0.23 11.64 -0.85
C GLY A 68 -0.24 12.14 0.51
N GLU A 69 0.67 12.23 1.49
CA GLU A 69 0.34 12.58 2.87
C GLU A 69 0.58 14.06 3.20
N GLY A 70 1.33 14.76 2.36
CA GLY A 70 1.69 16.17 2.58
C GLY A 70 0.60 17.13 2.14
N ILE A 71 0.58 18.31 2.79
CA ILE A 71 -0.17 19.47 2.35
C ILE A 71 0.79 20.36 1.55
N LYS A 72 0.35 20.83 0.38
CA LYS A 72 1.12 21.80 -0.44
C LYS A 72 1.46 23.00 0.47
N ASP A 73 2.70 23.41 0.52
CA ASP A 73 3.23 24.52 1.34
C ASP A 73 3.48 24.20 2.83
N GLU A 74 3.10 23.04 3.35
CA GLU A 74 3.48 22.56 4.67
C GLU A 74 4.40 21.33 4.54
N ALA A 75 5.70 21.58 4.33
CA ALA A 75 6.70 20.50 4.33
C ALA A 75 6.71 19.78 5.70
N PRO A 76 7.02 18.46 5.77
CA PRO A 76 7.89 17.74 4.83
C PRO A 76 7.22 16.73 3.90
N GLY A 77 5.91 16.43 4.03
CA GLY A 77 5.26 15.34 3.32
C GLY A 77 5.23 15.47 1.78
N ILE A 78 5.19 14.35 1.08
CA ILE A 78 4.94 14.31 -0.37
C ILE A 78 3.46 14.61 -0.59
N PHE A 79 3.12 15.65 -1.37
CA PHE A 79 1.77 16.16 -1.47
C PHE A 79 1.11 15.86 -2.82
N LYS A 80 -0.22 15.82 -2.83
CA LYS A 80 -1.01 15.66 -4.04
C LYS A 80 -0.75 16.79 -5.04
N GLY A 81 -0.47 16.43 -6.31
CA GLY A 81 -0.09 17.34 -7.40
C GLY A 81 1.42 17.62 -7.48
N GLU A 82 2.23 17.05 -6.57
CA GLU A 82 3.68 17.15 -6.68
C GLU A 82 4.16 16.42 -7.94
N GLN A 83 5.08 17.07 -8.66
CA GLN A 83 5.74 16.49 -9.82
C GLN A 83 7.01 15.76 -9.40
N LEU A 84 7.11 14.49 -9.76
CA LEU A 84 8.25 13.63 -9.47
C LEU A 84 8.87 13.11 -10.78
N GLY A 85 10.18 12.88 -10.77
CA GLY A 85 10.93 12.47 -11.95
C GLY A 85 11.59 13.65 -12.66
N THR A 86 12.33 13.35 -13.72
CA THR A 86 13.11 14.35 -14.45
C THR A 86 12.28 15.19 -15.43
N TRP A 87 11.10 14.71 -15.81
CA TRP A 87 10.21 15.35 -16.81
C TRP A 87 10.90 15.64 -18.15
N VAL A 88 11.90 14.86 -18.53
CA VAL A 88 12.55 14.97 -19.83
C VAL A 88 11.53 14.62 -20.92
N PRO A 89 11.46 15.40 -22.02
CA PRO A 89 10.52 15.12 -23.10
C PRO A 89 10.61 13.68 -23.62
N GLY A 90 9.46 12.99 -23.71
CA GLY A 90 9.37 11.59 -24.11
C GLY A 90 9.50 10.58 -22.96
N SER A 91 9.69 11.06 -21.74
CA SER A 91 9.61 10.20 -20.56
C SER A 91 8.19 9.67 -20.34
N PRO A 92 8.03 8.44 -19.83
CA PRO A 92 6.72 7.85 -19.56
C PRO A 92 5.99 8.58 -18.44
N GLU A 93 4.66 8.69 -18.60
CA GLU A 93 3.78 9.31 -17.62
C GLU A 93 3.34 8.29 -16.56
N PHE A 94 3.25 8.73 -15.30
CA PHE A 94 2.75 7.95 -14.18
C PHE A 94 1.89 8.78 -13.24
N HIS A 95 0.74 8.25 -12.86
CA HIS A 95 0.01 8.67 -11.66
C HIS A 95 0.53 7.85 -10.48
N ILE A 96 0.88 8.51 -9.38
CA ILE A 96 1.61 7.90 -8.27
C ILE A 96 0.85 8.12 -6.97
N ALA A 97 0.62 7.05 -6.23
CA ALA A 97 0.20 7.08 -4.83
C ALA A 97 1.40 6.69 -3.97
N ILE A 98 1.68 7.47 -2.93
CA ILE A 98 2.86 7.31 -2.09
C ILE A 98 2.48 7.37 -0.63
N ASP A 99 3.06 6.47 0.14
CA ASP A 99 3.19 6.57 1.58
C ASP A 99 4.66 6.30 1.94
N PRO A 100 5.43 7.34 2.29
CA PRO A 100 6.84 7.21 2.65
C PRO A 100 7.04 6.33 3.88
N ILE A 101 6.14 6.40 4.85
CA ILE A 101 6.13 5.52 6.03
C ILE A 101 4.68 5.19 6.44
N ASP A 102 4.09 4.14 5.88
CA ASP A 102 2.90 3.52 6.47
C ASP A 102 3.28 2.95 7.84
N GLY A 103 2.72 3.52 8.90
CA GLY A 103 3.02 3.17 10.29
C GLY A 103 4.05 4.06 10.98
N THR A 104 3.93 5.38 10.82
CA THR A 104 4.82 6.37 11.48
C THR A 104 4.82 6.28 13.02
N THR A 105 3.69 5.92 13.62
CA THR A 105 3.62 5.67 15.07
C THR A 105 4.46 4.45 15.48
N ASN A 106 4.49 3.41 14.64
CA ASN A 106 5.26 2.21 14.93
C ASN A 106 6.76 2.47 14.85
N ILE A 107 7.23 3.18 13.81
CA ILE A 107 8.66 3.50 13.69
C ILE A 107 9.13 4.33 14.88
N SER A 108 8.37 5.31 15.34
CA SER A 108 8.73 6.13 16.49
C SER A 108 8.86 5.32 17.78
N LYS A 109 8.05 4.28 17.93
CA LYS A 109 8.05 3.36 19.10
C LYS A 109 9.01 2.17 18.94
N GLY A 110 9.64 1.98 17.79
CA GLY A 110 10.41 0.77 17.49
C GLY A 110 9.55 -0.49 17.40
N ALA A 111 8.27 -0.33 17.08
CA ALA A 111 7.30 -1.40 16.96
C ALA A 111 7.30 -2.00 15.53
N PRO A 112 6.80 -3.23 15.35
CA PRO A 112 6.63 -3.84 14.04
C PRO A 112 5.54 -3.15 13.22
N ASN A 113 5.50 -3.48 11.92
CA ASN A 113 4.49 -3.06 10.96
C ASN A 113 4.65 -1.62 10.45
N SER A 114 5.88 -1.30 9.99
CA SER A 114 6.13 -0.09 9.19
C SER A 114 6.78 -0.45 7.87
N ILE A 115 6.24 0.10 6.78
CA ILE A 115 6.76 -0.06 5.41
C ILE A 115 6.84 1.28 4.70
N SER A 116 7.70 1.40 3.71
CA SER A 116 7.66 2.46 2.71
C SER A 116 7.05 1.90 1.44
N CYS A 117 6.07 2.55 0.81
CA CYS A 117 5.39 1.99 -0.34
C CYS A 117 4.97 3.02 -1.40
N ILE A 118 4.85 2.52 -2.63
CA ILE A 118 4.46 3.25 -3.82
C ILE A 118 3.52 2.37 -4.66
N ALA A 119 2.42 2.95 -5.12
CA ALA A 119 1.65 2.43 -6.24
C ALA A 119 1.79 3.41 -7.41
N ALA A 120 2.14 2.91 -8.60
CA ALA A 120 2.26 3.74 -9.79
C ALA A 120 1.44 3.13 -10.94
N ALA A 121 0.72 3.99 -11.65
CA ALA A 121 -0.12 3.61 -12.77
C ALA A 121 0.25 4.41 -14.01
N SER A 122 0.61 3.71 -15.11
CA SER A 122 0.80 4.35 -16.40
C SER A 122 -0.54 4.48 -17.16
N PRO A 123 -0.68 5.46 -18.07
CA PRO A 123 -1.90 5.65 -18.84
C PRO A 123 -2.36 4.38 -19.56
N GLU A 124 -3.66 4.11 -19.50
CA GLU A 124 -4.27 2.95 -20.14
C GLU A 124 -5.55 3.37 -20.89
N LYS A 125 -5.73 2.84 -22.11
CA LYS A 125 -6.90 3.16 -22.93
C LYS A 125 -8.19 2.73 -22.23
N GLY A 126 -9.11 3.68 -22.04
CA GLY A 126 -10.39 3.46 -21.38
C GLY A 126 -10.38 3.67 -19.87
N VAL A 127 -9.21 3.83 -19.25
CA VAL A 127 -9.06 4.15 -17.83
C VAL A 127 -8.89 5.67 -17.67
N LYS A 128 -9.89 6.33 -17.08
CA LYS A 128 -9.83 7.77 -16.84
C LYS A 128 -9.08 8.13 -15.56
N VAL A 129 -9.26 7.32 -14.52
CA VAL A 129 -8.65 7.49 -13.20
C VAL A 129 -8.15 6.11 -12.78
N ALA A 130 -6.84 5.94 -12.73
CA ALA A 130 -6.23 4.66 -12.35
C ALA A 130 -6.13 4.50 -10.83
N LEU A 131 -5.73 5.54 -10.11
CA LEU A 131 -5.68 5.59 -8.66
C LEU A 131 -6.67 6.65 -8.18
N ARG A 132 -7.72 6.22 -7.46
CA ARG A 132 -8.83 7.09 -7.08
C ARG A 132 -8.53 7.82 -5.77
N ASP A 133 -8.45 9.14 -5.83
CA ASP A 133 -8.49 9.97 -4.63
C ASP A 133 -9.92 9.96 -4.04
N VAL A 134 -10.06 9.51 -2.79
CA VAL A 134 -11.33 9.43 -2.08
C VAL A 134 -11.41 10.58 -1.07
N PRO A 135 -12.45 11.43 -1.13
CA PRO A 135 -12.50 12.66 -0.34
C PRO A 135 -12.81 12.45 1.16
N SER A 136 -13.15 11.25 1.59
CA SER A 136 -13.33 10.91 3.01
C SER A 136 -11.98 10.72 3.68
N PHE A 137 -11.84 11.14 4.92
CA PHE A 137 -10.61 10.93 5.70
C PHE A 137 -10.36 9.45 6.02
N TYR A 138 -11.44 8.73 6.37
CA TYR A 138 -11.40 7.30 6.63
C TYR A 138 -12.34 6.51 5.71
N MET A 139 -12.04 5.22 5.57
CA MET A 139 -12.93 4.21 4.99
C MET A 139 -13.02 3.01 5.92
N SER A 140 -14.22 2.41 6.02
CA SER A 140 -14.35 1.01 6.43
C SER A 140 -13.75 0.15 5.35
N LYS A 141 -12.98 -0.85 5.73
CA LYS A 141 -12.22 -1.73 4.83
C LYS A 141 -12.45 -3.19 5.19
N LEU A 142 -12.62 -4.01 4.18
CA LEU A 142 -12.64 -5.47 4.24
C LEU A 142 -11.77 -5.99 3.11
N ALA A 143 -10.66 -6.68 3.41
CA ALA A 143 -9.76 -7.21 2.38
C ALA A 143 -9.55 -8.70 2.55
N TYR A 144 -9.55 -9.43 1.44
CA TYR A 144 -9.48 -10.89 1.38
C TYR A 144 -8.71 -11.38 0.15
N GLY A 145 -8.16 -12.58 0.28
CA GLY A 145 -7.31 -13.18 -0.75
C GLY A 145 -8.06 -13.88 -1.88
N PRO A 146 -7.32 -14.33 -2.92
CA PRO A 146 -7.92 -15.00 -4.09
C PRO A 146 -8.66 -16.30 -3.74
N ARG A 147 -8.27 -17.01 -2.68
CA ARG A 147 -8.99 -18.23 -2.24
C ARG A 147 -10.46 -17.95 -1.88
N VAL A 148 -10.71 -16.79 -1.25
CA VAL A 148 -12.08 -16.37 -0.90
C VAL A 148 -12.88 -16.05 -2.16
N ILE A 149 -12.27 -15.36 -3.12
CA ILE A 149 -12.90 -15.04 -4.41
C ILE A 149 -13.27 -16.32 -5.18
N ASP A 150 -12.35 -17.27 -5.24
CA ASP A 150 -12.58 -18.55 -5.93
C ASP A 150 -13.67 -19.39 -5.26
N TYR A 151 -13.71 -19.37 -3.93
CA TYR A 151 -14.78 -20.05 -3.17
C TYR A 151 -16.15 -19.43 -3.47
N MET A 152 -16.26 -18.10 -3.39
CA MET A 152 -17.50 -17.39 -3.70
C MET A 152 -18.01 -17.70 -5.12
N LYS A 153 -17.12 -17.65 -6.12
CA LYS A 153 -17.46 -17.98 -7.51
C LYS A 153 -17.99 -19.41 -7.68
N LYS A 154 -17.38 -20.38 -6.99
CA LYS A 154 -17.76 -21.80 -7.07
C LYS A 154 -19.07 -22.12 -6.37
N ARG A 155 -19.37 -21.43 -5.28
CA ARG A 155 -20.55 -21.69 -4.44
C ARG A 155 -21.74 -20.80 -4.76
N GLY A 156 -21.54 -19.68 -5.44
CA GLY A 156 -22.55 -18.64 -5.60
C GLY A 156 -22.76 -17.79 -4.34
N ASP A 157 -21.83 -17.89 -3.38
CA ASP A 157 -21.83 -17.08 -2.17
C ASP A 157 -21.35 -15.66 -2.47
N SER A 158 -21.65 -14.70 -1.61
CA SER A 158 -21.15 -13.34 -1.67
C SER A 158 -20.67 -12.88 -0.30
N LEU A 159 -19.53 -12.21 -0.28
CA LEU A 159 -19.03 -11.50 0.90
C LEU A 159 -19.40 -10.03 0.76
N HIS A 160 -19.93 -9.42 1.81
CA HIS A 160 -20.29 -8.01 1.81
C HIS A 160 -19.84 -7.36 3.11
N ILE A 161 -19.26 -6.15 3.00
CA ILE A 161 -18.68 -5.43 4.15
C ILE A 161 -19.69 -5.13 5.28
N GLU A 162 -21.00 -5.08 4.95
CA GLU A 162 -22.06 -4.79 5.90
C GLU A 162 -22.80 -6.04 6.41
N MET A 163 -22.36 -7.25 6.00
CA MET A 163 -22.96 -8.48 6.50
C MET A 163 -22.58 -8.78 7.96
N PRO A 164 -23.36 -9.61 8.69
CA PRO A 164 -22.99 -10.04 10.04
C PRO A 164 -21.60 -10.68 10.07
N ILE A 165 -20.76 -10.28 11.01
CA ILE A 165 -19.35 -10.72 11.10
C ILE A 165 -19.26 -12.24 11.24
N ALA A 166 -20.16 -12.88 11.99
CA ALA A 166 -20.17 -14.33 12.15
C ALA A 166 -20.39 -15.07 10.82
N GLU A 167 -21.28 -14.56 9.96
CA GLU A 167 -21.52 -15.12 8.62
C GLU A 167 -20.32 -14.90 7.69
N MET A 168 -19.73 -13.69 7.73
CA MET A 168 -18.53 -13.37 7.01
C MET A 168 -17.37 -14.31 7.35
N LEU A 169 -17.13 -14.53 8.65
CA LEU A 169 -16.09 -15.42 9.13
C LEU A 169 -16.33 -16.89 8.76
N ALA A 170 -17.59 -17.33 8.71
CA ALA A 170 -17.93 -18.67 8.25
C ALA A 170 -17.59 -18.86 6.75
N ILE A 171 -17.92 -17.88 5.90
CA ILE A 171 -17.57 -17.91 4.48
C ILE A 171 -16.03 -17.94 4.31
N VAL A 172 -15.31 -17.07 5.01
CA VAL A 172 -13.84 -17.03 4.95
C VAL A 172 -13.23 -18.34 5.43
N ALA A 173 -13.70 -18.89 6.55
CA ALA A 173 -13.23 -20.16 7.11
C ALA A 173 -13.33 -21.30 6.08
N HIS A 174 -14.51 -21.45 5.44
CA HIS A 174 -14.70 -22.43 4.38
C HIS A 174 -13.79 -22.19 3.17
N ALA A 175 -13.60 -20.91 2.77
CA ALA A 175 -12.78 -20.56 1.63
C ALA A 175 -11.30 -20.89 1.83
N VAL A 176 -10.79 -20.74 3.06
CA VAL A 176 -9.38 -21.02 3.38
C VAL A 176 -9.14 -22.41 3.98
N ASP A 177 -10.21 -23.26 4.07
CA ASP A 177 -10.18 -24.60 4.63
C ASP A 177 -9.70 -24.62 6.10
N LYS A 178 -10.33 -23.77 6.91
CA LYS A 178 -10.09 -23.62 8.35
C LYS A 178 -11.40 -23.71 9.13
N ARG A 179 -11.30 -23.95 10.43
CA ARG A 179 -12.42 -23.69 11.35
C ARG A 179 -12.47 -22.19 11.66
N VAL A 180 -13.61 -21.63 12.01
CA VAL A 180 -13.74 -20.21 12.35
C VAL A 180 -12.73 -19.79 13.43
N GLN A 181 -12.49 -20.64 14.41
CA GLN A 181 -11.52 -20.37 15.50
C GLN A 181 -10.06 -20.29 15.03
N ASP A 182 -9.75 -20.83 13.86
CA ASP A 182 -8.41 -20.83 13.27
C ASP A 182 -8.26 -19.70 12.21
N VAL A 183 -9.34 -18.96 11.93
CA VAL A 183 -9.30 -17.79 11.05
C VAL A 183 -8.62 -16.64 11.77
N ALA A 184 -7.57 -16.07 11.14
CA ALA A 184 -6.84 -14.93 11.66
C ALA A 184 -7.31 -13.63 10.98
N VAL A 185 -7.95 -12.76 11.78
CA VAL A 185 -8.37 -11.43 11.35
C VAL A 185 -7.36 -10.40 11.83
N MET A 186 -6.81 -9.58 10.92
CA MET A 186 -5.93 -8.47 11.27
C MET A 186 -6.68 -7.15 11.22
N MET A 187 -6.41 -6.25 12.17
CA MET A 187 -7.01 -4.92 12.22
C MET A 187 -6.20 -3.95 13.07
N LEU A 188 -6.42 -2.65 12.86
CA LEU A 188 -5.85 -1.59 13.68
C LEU A 188 -6.43 -1.61 15.10
N ASP A 189 -5.58 -1.49 16.11
CA ASP A 189 -5.98 -1.28 17.50
C ASP A 189 -6.40 0.18 17.71
N ARG A 190 -7.69 0.43 17.57
CA ARG A 190 -8.30 1.76 17.71
C ARG A 190 -9.62 1.66 18.48
N PRO A 191 -9.96 2.64 19.33
CA PRO A 191 -11.23 2.64 20.09
C PRO A 191 -12.48 2.49 19.22
N ARG A 192 -12.45 3.02 17.98
CA ARG A 192 -13.56 2.91 17.03
C ARG A 192 -13.87 1.49 16.56
N HIS A 193 -12.99 0.53 16.84
CA HIS A 193 -13.16 -0.88 16.46
C HIS A 193 -13.75 -1.76 17.58
N LYS A 194 -14.07 -1.19 18.74
CA LYS A 194 -14.51 -1.96 19.92
C LYS A 194 -15.62 -2.95 19.60
N GLU A 195 -16.67 -2.52 18.92
CA GLU A 195 -17.81 -3.38 18.56
C GLU A 195 -17.41 -4.50 17.59
N ILE A 196 -16.58 -4.19 16.59
CA ILE A 196 -16.06 -5.16 15.62
C ILE A 196 -15.22 -6.22 16.34
N VAL A 197 -14.35 -5.80 17.25
CA VAL A 197 -13.51 -6.69 18.08
C VAL A 197 -14.37 -7.65 18.92
N GLU A 198 -15.41 -7.13 19.57
CA GLU A 198 -16.34 -7.93 20.38
C GLU A 198 -17.07 -8.96 19.52
N GLN A 199 -17.54 -8.59 18.33
CA GLN A 199 -18.23 -9.50 17.40
C GLN A 199 -17.31 -10.59 16.85
N ILE A 200 -16.05 -10.27 16.47
CA ILE A 200 -15.07 -11.25 16.01
C ILE A 200 -14.74 -12.25 17.10
N ARG A 201 -14.53 -11.78 18.34
CA ARG A 201 -14.26 -12.64 19.50
C ARG A 201 -15.46 -13.53 19.85
N ALA A 202 -16.66 -12.97 19.79
CA ALA A 202 -17.90 -13.75 20.02
C ALA A 202 -18.10 -14.83 18.95
N ALA A 203 -17.69 -14.60 17.72
CA ALA A 203 -17.70 -15.61 16.66
C ALA A 203 -16.57 -16.66 16.81
N GLY A 204 -15.60 -16.42 17.70
CA GLY A 204 -14.51 -17.34 18.04
C GLY A 204 -13.27 -17.22 17.17
N ALA A 205 -13.19 -16.27 16.24
CA ALA A 205 -12.01 -16.09 15.38
C ALA A 205 -10.84 -15.42 16.12
N SER A 206 -9.62 -15.64 15.61
CA SER A 206 -8.40 -15.06 16.15
C SER A 206 -8.20 -13.64 15.67
N LEU A 207 -7.87 -12.70 16.58
CA LEU A 207 -7.55 -11.32 16.28
C LEU A 207 -6.05 -11.06 16.34
N ARG A 208 -5.54 -10.34 15.35
CA ARG A 208 -4.19 -9.79 15.31
C ARG A 208 -4.28 -8.26 15.26
N MET A 209 -4.14 -7.64 16.41
CA MET A 209 -4.22 -6.17 16.55
C MET A 209 -2.88 -5.53 16.26
N ILE A 210 -2.86 -4.50 15.39
CA ILE A 210 -1.67 -3.73 15.03
C ILE A 210 -1.81 -2.28 15.46
N GLY A 211 -0.71 -1.68 15.91
CA GLY A 211 -0.71 -0.31 16.42
C GLY A 211 -0.90 0.75 15.34
N ASP A 212 -0.39 0.52 14.13
CA ASP A 212 -0.41 1.43 12.99
C ASP A 212 -0.04 0.68 11.69
N GLY A 213 -0.16 1.32 10.51
CA GLY A 213 0.28 0.77 9.23
C GLY A 213 -0.67 -0.29 8.69
N ASP A 214 -1.76 0.12 8.03
CA ASP A 214 -2.79 -0.81 7.57
C ASP A 214 -2.64 -1.28 6.12
N ILE A 215 -1.70 -0.71 5.35
CA ILE A 215 -1.46 -1.15 3.96
C ILE A 215 -0.93 -2.57 3.93
N ALA A 216 0.16 -2.84 4.67
CA ALA A 216 0.75 -4.19 4.74
C ALA A 216 -0.26 -5.22 5.27
N ALA A 217 -1.04 -4.84 6.27
CA ALA A 217 -2.06 -5.68 6.88
C ALA A 217 -3.21 -6.02 5.92
N ALA A 218 -3.67 -5.05 5.11
CA ALA A 218 -4.75 -5.25 4.15
C ALA A 218 -4.30 -6.10 2.94
N ILE A 219 -3.02 -6.03 2.55
CA ILE A 219 -2.46 -6.84 1.46
C ILE A 219 -2.22 -8.29 1.90
N ALA A 220 -1.87 -8.51 3.18
CA ALA A 220 -1.46 -9.81 3.71
C ALA A 220 -2.41 -10.98 3.40
N PRO A 221 -3.75 -10.86 3.49
CA PRO A 221 -4.66 -11.96 3.15
C PRO A 221 -4.55 -12.46 1.70
N SER A 222 -3.99 -11.63 0.81
CA SER A 222 -3.81 -11.97 -0.61
C SER A 222 -2.51 -12.72 -0.90
N LEU A 223 -1.58 -12.80 0.05
CA LEU A 223 -0.34 -13.56 -0.10
C LEU A 223 -0.60 -15.06 0.15
N PRO A 224 -0.10 -15.96 -0.72
CA PRO A 224 -0.32 -17.41 -0.56
C PRO A 224 0.21 -17.99 0.76
N GLU A 225 1.31 -17.42 1.28
CA GLU A 225 2.01 -17.90 2.49
C GLU A 225 1.65 -17.08 3.73
N SER A 226 0.63 -16.21 3.64
CA SER A 226 0.19 -15.40 4.77
C SER A 226 -0.49 -16.24 5.84
N ASP A 227 -0.22 -15.91 7.09
CA ASP A 227 -0.95 -16.41 8.24
C ASP A 227 -2.10 -15.47 8.67
N VAL A 228 -2.47 -14.51 7.81
CA VAL A 228 -3.62 -13.61 7.93
C VAL A 228 -4.64 -13.99 6.86
N ASP A 229 -5.87 -14.26 7.26
CA ASP A 229 -6.93 -14.71 6.36
C ASP A 229 -7.86 -13.58 5.94
N LEU A 230 -7.99 -12.54 6.77
CA LEU A 230 -8.88 -11.42 6.57
C LEU A 230 -8.28 -10.15 7.19
N TYR A 231 -8.41 -9.02 6.52
CA TYR A 231 -8.23 -7.71 7.12
C TYR A 231 -9.57 -6.99 7.18
N MET A 232 -9.90 -6.38 8.32
CA MET A 232 -11.06 -5.52 8.43
C MET A 232 -10.83 -4.39 9.44
N GLY A 233 -11.53 -3.29 9.23
CA GLY A 233 -11.45 -2.15 10.13
C GLY A 233 -11.66 -0.82 9.45
N ILE A 234 -11.40 0.27 10.15
CA ILE A 234 -11.54 1.65 9.68
C ILE A 234 -10.15 2.27 9.69
N GLY A 235 -9.69 2.70 8.52
CA GLY A 235 -8.37 3.30 8.31
C GLY A 235 -8.42 4.42 7.26
N GLY A 236 -7.29 5.06 6.98
CA GLY A 236 -7.22 6.19 6.05
C GLY A 236 -7.60 5.83 4.62
N SER A 237 -8.18 6.78 3.90
CA SER A 237 -8.57 6.59 2.50
C SER A 237 -7.38 6.50 1.55
N PRO A 238 -6.29 7.26 1.74
CA PRO A 238 -5.06 7.11 0.94
C PRO A 238 -4.51 5.69 1.01
N GLU A 239 -4.41 5.12 2.21
CA GLU A 239 -3.90 3.78 2.45
C GLU A 239 -4.82 2.70 1.82
N ALA A 240 -6.14 2.96 1.74
CA ALA A 240 -7.05 2.04 1.05
C ALA A 240 -6.71 1.91 -0.44
N VAL A 241 -6.32 2.99 -1.11
CA VAL A 241 -5.96 2.97 -2.54
C VAL A 241 -4.63 2.27 -2.78
N LEU A 242 -3.62 2.54 -1.93
CA LEU A 242 -2.35 1.83 -1.95
C LEU A 242 -2.54 0.32 -1.72
N ALA A 243 -3.33 -0.05 -0.72
CA ALA A 243 -3.68 -1.45 -0.44
C ALA A 243 -4.42 -2.09 -1.62
N ALA A 244 -5.40 -1.40 -2.22
CA ALA A 244 -6.13 -1.88 -3.39
C ALA A 244 -5.21 -2.20 -4.57
N ALA A 245 -4.22 -1.35 -4.83
CA ALA A 245 -3.22 -1.58 -5.88
C ALA A 245 -2.41 -2.86 -5.60
N GLY A 246 -1.93 -3.06 -4.36
CA GLY A 246 -1.21 -4.26 -3.96
C GLY A 246 -2.07 -5.53 -4.02
N ILE A 247 -3.26 -5.49 -3.46
CA ILE A 247 -4.24 -6.60 -3.45
C ILE A 247 -4.58 -7.02 -4.88
N LYS A 248 -4.84 -6.04 -5.76
CA LYS A 248 -5.12 -6.30 -7.17
C LYS A 248 -3.96 -7.02 -7.86
N CYS A 249 -2.71 -6.65 -7.59
CA CYS A 249 -1.54 -7.34 -8.14
C CYS A 249 -1.50 -8.82 -7.73
N LEU A 250 -1.98 -9.17 -6.56
CA LEU A 250 -2.03 -10.52 -6.01
C LEU A 250 -3.28 -11.32 -6.40
N GLY A 251 -4.27 -10.67 -7.01
CA GLY A 251 -5.53 -11.32 -7.42
C GLY A 251 -6.56 -11.46 -6.29
N GLY A 252 -6.34 -10.81 -5.16
CA GLY A 252 -7.33 -10.61 -4.11
C GLY A 252 -8.34 -9.52 -4.46
N ASP A 253 -9.21 -9.20 -3.52
CA ASP A 253 -10.12 -8.07 -3.59
C ASP A 253 -10.33 -7.44 -2.23
N MET A 254 -10.89 -6.23 -2.25
CA MET A 254 -11.32 -5.53 -1.04
C MET A 254 -12.63 -4.80 -1.27
N GLN A 255 -13.33 -4.55 -0.18
CA GLN A 255 -14.50 -3.71 -0.15
C GLN A 255 -14.25 -2.54 0.79
N CYS A 256 -14.50 -1.34 0.33
CA CYS A 256 -14.34 -0.12 1.11
C CYS A 256 -15.60 0.73 1.05
N LYS A 257 -15.94 1.36 2.18
CA LYS A 257 -17.04 2.33 2.26
C LYS A 257 -16.56 3.57 2.99
N MET A 258 -16.92 4.77 2.50
CA MET A 258 -16.57 6.01 3.19
C MET A 258 -17.06 5.99 4.63
N TRP A 259 -16.19 6.41 5.55
CA TRP A 259 -16.50 6.49 6.98
C TRP A 259 -16.16 7.90 7.50
N PRO A 260 -17.10 8.85 7.42
CA PRO A 260 -16.90 10.20 7.93
C PRO A 260 -16.62 10.18 9.44
N ARG A 261 -15.64 10.95 9.90
CA ARG A 261 -15.23 11.01 11.32
C ARG A 261 -16.34 11.58 12.22
N ASP A 262 -17.11 12.53 11.66
CA ASP A 262 -18.14 13.27 12.35
C ASP A 262 -19.21 13.80 11.39
N GLU A 263 -20.27 14.37 11.92
CA GLU A 263 -21.36 14.97 11.14
C GLU A 263 -20.92 16.17 10.28
N LYS A 264 -19.86 16.88 10.71
CA LYS A 264 -19.31 18.00 9.94
C LYS A 264 -18.67 17.53 8.65
N GLU A 265 -17.84 16.48 8.71
CA GLU A 265 -17.25 15.86 7.52
C GLU A 265 -18.34 15.24 6.63
N ARG A 266 -19.32 14.54 7.22
CA ARG A 266 -20.46 13.98 6.49
C ARG A 266 -21.21 15.05 5.71
N LYS A 267 -21.53 16.17 6.36
CA LYS A 267 -22.19 17.30 5.71
C LYS A 267 -21.34 17.90 4.59
N ASN A 268 -20.04 18.10 4.82
CA ASN A 268 -19.14 18.60 3.80
C ASN A 268 -19.10 17.70 2.56
N LEU A 269 -19.05 16.37 2.74
CA LEU A 269 -19.10 15.41 1.64
C LEU A 269 -20.42 15.49 0.85
N ILE A 270 -21.52 15.70 1.53
CA ILE A 270 -22.84 15.90 0.87
C ILE A 270 -22.85 17.19 0.07
N ASP A 271 -22.41 18.30 0.67
CA ASP A 271 -22.43 19.64 0.08
C ASP A 271 -21.47 19.74 -1.13
N THR A 272 -20.37 18.97 -1.12
CA THR A 272 -19.42 18.87 -2.23
C THR A 272 -19.77 17.82 -3.29
N GLY A 273 -20.96 17.20 -3.20
CA GLY A 273 -21.52 16.35 -4.26
C GLY A 273 -21.29 14.85 -4.10
N TYR A 274 -20.66 14.40 -2.99
CA TYR A 274 -20.35 12.98 -2.75
C TYR A 274 -21.45 12.20 -2.02
N LYS A 275 -22.69 12.72 -1.95
CA LYS A 275 -23.81 12.06 -1.26
C LYS A 275 -24.03 10.61 -1.71
N LYS A 276 -23.90 10.33 -3.02
CA LYS A 276 -24.08 8.99 -3.57
C LYS A 276 -22.94 8.04 -3.22
N ASP A 277 -21.74 8.59 -3.06
CA ASP A 277 -20.54 7.81 -2.76
C ASP A 277 -20.45 7.42 -1.27
N LEU A 278 -21.19 8.10 -0.38
CA LEU A 278 -21.28 7.74 1.05
C LEU A 278 -21.87 6.34 1.27
N ASP A 279 -22.82 5.94 0.43
CA ASP A 279 -23.47 4.63 0.54
C ASP A 279 -22.89 3.59 -0.40
N ARG A 280 -21.93 4.00 -1.25
CA ARG A 280 -21.25 3.13 -2.21
C ARG A 280 -20.22 2.26 -1.53
N VAL A 281 -20.23 0.97 -1.89
CA VAL A 281 -19.12 0.06 -1.61
C VAL A 281 -18.17 0.07 -2.81
N PHE A 282 -16.92 0.41 -2.58
CA PHE A 282 -15.84 0.44 -3.57
C PHE A 282 -15.09 -0.88 -3.54
N SER A 283 -14.86 -1.49 -4.69
CA SER A 283 -13.97 -2.65 -4.86
C SER A 283 -12.52 -2.22 -5.01
N ALA A 284 -11.59 -3.18 -5.04
CA ALA A 284 -10.20 -2.90 -5.38
C ALA A 284 -10.08 -2.28 -6.79
N ASP A 285 -10.91 -2.71 -7.75
CA ASP A 285 -10.94 -2.15 -9.10
C ASP A 285 -11.50 -0.72 -9.14
N ASP A 286 -12.40 -0.35 -8.24
CA ASP A 286 -12.89 1.02 -8.12
C ASP A 286 -11.83 2.00 -7.59
N LEU A 287 -10.96 1.52 -6.70
CA LEU A 287 -9.90 2.32 -6.07
C LEU A 287 -8.62 2.33 -6.90
N ALA A 288 -8.25 1.20 -7.52
CA ALA A 288 -7.08 1.02 -8.36
C ALA A 288 -7.49 0.39 -9.70
N ASN A 289 -7.91 1.23 -10.66
CA ASN A 289 -8.49 0.81 -11.93
C ASN A 289 -7.43 0.57 -13.01
N GLY A 290 -7.72 -0.36 -13.94
CA GLY A 290 -6.83 -0.70 -15.06
C GLY A 290 -5.84 -1.82 -14.71
N GLN A 291 -5.00 -2.17 -15.68
CA GLN A 291 -4.00 -3.24 -15.56
C GLN A 291 -2.56 -2.72 -15.50
N ASN A 292 -2.34 -1.49 -15.96
CA ASN A 292 -1.02 -0.87 -15.97
C ASN A 292 -0.64 -0.31 -14.61
N ILE A 293 -0.77 -1.12 -13.56
CA ILE A 293 -0.46 -0.76 -12.18
C ILE A 293 0.70 -1.62 -11.69
N LEU A 294 1.67 -0.98 -11.07
CA LEU A 294 2.69 -1.60 -10.23
C LEU A 294 2.51 -1.16 -8.78
N PHE A 295 2.86 -2.04 -7.88
CA PHE A 295 2.99 -1.76 -6.46
C PHE A 295 4.35 -2.23 -5.98
N CYS A 296 5.05 -1.40 -5.22
CA CYS A 296 6.25 -1.82 -4.52
C CYS A 296 6.26 -1.31 -3.09
N ALA A 297 6.92 -2.06 -2.23
CA ALA A 297 7.12 -1.69 -0.84
C ALA A 297 8.44 -2.24 -0.32
N THR A 298 9.03 -1.55 0.65
CA THR A 298 10.20 -2.00 1.42
C THR A 298 9.88 -1.97 2.91
N GLY A 299 10.16 -3.07 3.61
CA GLY A 299 9.96 -3.14 5.06
C GLY A 299 10.94 -2.24 5.80
N ILE A 300 10.43 -1.38 6.69
CA ILE A 300 11.23 -0.60 7.64
C ILE A 300 11.38 -1.41 8.93
N SER A 301 10.27 -1.87 9.49
CA SER A 301 10.21 -2.88 10.55
C SER A 301 9.47 -4.13 10.07
N ASP A 302 9.49 -5.23 10.84
CA ASP A 302 8.81 -6.47 10.44
C ASP A 302 7.31 -6.25 10.32
N SER A 303 6.70 -6.79 9.26
CA SER A 303 5.26 -6.74 9.01
C SER A 303 4.75 -8.08 8.50
N ALA A 304 3.44 -8.23 8.37
CA ALA A 304 2.83 -9.39 7.74
C ALA A 304 3.19 -9.54 6.24
N LEU A 305 3.66 -8.46 5.61
CA LEU A 305 4.03 -8.44 4.20
C LEU A 305 5.54 -8.66 4.00
N LEU A 306 6.40 -7.98 4.80
CA LEU A 306 7.84 -7.91 4.61
C LEU A 306 8.61 -7.92 5.93
N ARG A 307 9.83 -8.44 5.88
CA ARG A 307 10.81 -8.22 6.96
C ARG A 307 11.34 -6.80 6.90
N GLY A 308 11.60 -6.23 8.07
CA GLY A 308 12.22 -4.91 8.19
C GLY A 308 13.70 -4.90 7.80
N VAL A 309 14.26 -3.69 7.75
CA VAL A 309 15.70 -3.49 7.53
C VAL A 309 16.52 -4.14 8.65
N ARG A 310 17.61 -4.82 8.28
CA ARG A 310 18.56 -5.40 9.22
C ARG A 310 19.93 -4.75 9.02
N ALA A 311 20.34 -3.91 9.96
CA ALA A 311 21.67 -3.30 9.98
C ALA A 311 22.66 -4.19 10.75
N HIS A 312 23.87 -4.32 10.24
CA HIS A 312 24.92 -5.15 10.80
C HIS A 312 26.22 -4.32 10.95
N GLY A 313 26.60 -4.06 12.19
CA GLY A 313 27.89 -3.44 12.54
C GLY A 313 28.13 -2.04 11.96
N GLY A 314 27.09 -1.30 11.57
CA GLY A 314 27.23 0.02 10.95
C GLY A 314 27.85 0.00 9.54
N VAL A 315 28.14 -1.19 8.99
CA VAL A 315 28.80 -1.35 7.68
C VAL A 315 27.85 -1.83 6.61
N THR A 316 26.91 -2.70 6.97
CA THR A 316 25.97 -3.27 6.00
C THR A 316 24.54 -3.19 6.50
N ALA A 317 23.59 -3.04 5.56
CA ALA A 317 22.17 -3.23 5.80
C ALA A 317 21.59 -4.23 4.80
N VAL A 318 20.51 -4.91 5.21
CA VAL A 318 19.73 -5.78 4.34
C VAL A 318 18.30 -5.25 4.31
N THR A 319 17.81 -4.95 3.12
CA THR A 319 16.41 -4.59 2.86
C THR A 319 15.63 -5.79 2.31
N HIS A 320 14.35 -5.81 2.56
CA HIS A 320 13.41 -6.75 1.98
C HIS A 320 12.28 -5.95 1.33
N SER A 321 12.14 -6.13 0.04
CA SER A 321 11.18 -5.39 -0.78
C SER A 321 10.29 -6.36 -1.56
N ILE A 322 9.09 -5.90 -1.89
CA ILE A 322 8.19 -6.56 -2.82
C ILE A 322 7.94 -5.64 -4.01
N LEU A 323 7.91 -6.24 -5.20
CA LEU A 323 7.52 -5.56 -6.44
C LEU A 323 6.49 -6.40 -7.15
N MET A 324 5.34 -5.82 -7.42
CA MET A 324 4.19 -6.52 -7.99
C MET A 324 3.61 -5.76 -9.19
N ARG A 325 3.06 -6.49 -10.16
CA ARG A 325 2.41 -5.93 -11.35
C ARG A 325 1.01 -6.51 -11.54
N ALA A 326 0.01 -5.65 -11.71
CA ALA A 326 -1.37 -6.08 -11.92
C ALA A 326 -1.56 -6.84 -13.24
N LYS A 327 -0.94 -6.36 -14.33
CA LYS A 327 -1.07 -6.91 -15.69
C LYS A 327 -0.55 -8.34 -15.82
N SER A 328 0.59 -8.64 -15.24
CA SER A 328 1.26 -9.94 -15.37
C SER A 328 1.08 -10.83 -14.16
N LYS A 329 0.50 -10.31 -13.07
CA LYS A 329 0.43 -10.98 -11.76
C LYS A 329 1.81 -11.45 -11.26
N THR A 330 2.87 -10.80 -11.76
CA THR A 330 4.24 -11.12 -11.33
C THR A 330 4.50 -10.50 -9.99
N VAL A 331 4.99 -11.31 -9.06
CA VAL A 331 5.42 -10.91 -7.72
C VAL A 331 6.90 -11.21 -7.58
N ARG A 332 7.69 -10.23 -7.15
CA ARG A 332 9.11 -10.39 -6.85
C ARG A 332 9.37 -10.01 -5.41
N PHE A 333 9.97 -10.91 -4.67
CA PHE A 333 10.58 -10.61 -3.39
C PHE A 333 12.07 -10.34 -3.62
N ILE A 334 12.51 -9.15 -3.21
CA ILE A 334 13.87 -8.67 -3.44
C ILE A 334 14.54 -8.52 -2.07
N ARG A 335 15.62 -9.27 -1.88
CA ARG A 335 16.51 -9.11 -0.74
C ARG A 335 17.79 -8.47 -1.21
N ALA A 336 18.00 -7.21 -0.84
CA ALA A 336 19.21 -6.48 -1.20
C ALA A 336 20.14 -6.31 0.00
N ARG A 337 21.47 -6.48 -0.23
CA ARG A 337 22.50 -6.19 0.76
C ARG A 337 23.24 -4.93 0.34
N HIS A 338 23.23 -3.93 1.20
CA HIS A 338 23.84 -2.63 0.98
C HIS A 338 25.13 -2.53 1.79
N ASN A 339 26.19 -2.04 1.16
CA ASN A 339 27.38 -1.59 1.88
C ASN A 339 27.18 -0.09 2.21
N LEU A 340 26.95 0.22 3.48
CA LEU A 340 26.63 1.58 3.93
C LEU A 340 27.80 2.56 3.84
N GLN A 341 29.02 2.04 3.75
CA GLN A 341 30.23 2.87 3.55
C GLN A 341 30.42 3.28 2.09
N MET A 342 29.72 2.64 1.16
CA MET A 342 29.86 2.89 -0.29
C MET A 342 28.53 3.32 -0.93
N LYS A 343 27.39 2.99 -0.30
CA LYS A 343 26.09 3.35 -0.83
C LYS A 343 25.79 4.80 -0.52
N THR A 344 25.58 5.56 -1.58
CA THR A 344 25.09 6.93 -1.49
C THR A 344 23.57 6.94 -1.65
N LEU A 345 22.91 7.87 -0.97
CA LEU A 345 21.54 8.27 -1.20
C LEU A 345 21.53 9.73 -1.66
N ARG A 346 20.78 10.01 -2.71
CA ARG A 346 20.47 11.38 -3.06
C ARG A 346 19.36 11.88 -2.15
N LEU A 347 19.62 12.97 -1.46
CA LEU A 347 18.63 13.70 -0.67
C LEU A 347 18.26 14.97 -1.43
N ARG A 348 16.96 15.25 -1.59
CA ARG A 348 16.53 16.45 -2.32
C ARG A 348 16.88 17.72 -1.57
N SER A 349 16.78 17.72 -0.24
CA SER A 349 17.05 18.87 0.61
C SER A 349 18.45 19.44 0.48
N ASP A 350 19.44 18.59 0.18
CA ASP A 350 20.86 19.00 0.06
C ASP A 350 21.39 18.95 -1.40
N ASN A 351 20.60 18.41 -2.31
CA ASN A 351 20.97 18.20 -3.73
C ASN A 351 22.33 17.51 -3.91
N ARG A 352 22.76 16.70 -2.94
CA ARG A 352 24.01 15.95 -2.92
C ARG A 352 23.71 14.48 -2.62
N GLU A 353 24.66 13.63 -3.02
CA GLU A 353 24.67 12.24 -2.59
C GLU A 353 25.34 12.10 -1.23
N HIS A 354 24.68 11.42 -0.30
CA HIS A 354 25.20 11.18 1.04
C HIS A 354 25.47 9.69 1.23
N LEU A 355 26.57 9.40 1.95
CA LEU A 355 26.78 8.07 2.54
C LEU A 355 25.74 7.86 3.65
N ILE A 356 25.21 6.63 3.75
CA ILE A 356 24.16 6.30 4.75
C ILE A 356 24.79 6.15 6.13
#